data_cc4c5b261dcb3e435b94d65fc6bcd6f5
#
_entry.id   cc4c5b261dcb3e435b94d65fc6bcd6f5
#
_cell.length_a   1.000
_cell.length_b   1.000
_cell.length_c   1.000
_cell.angle_alpha   90.00
_cell.angle_beta   90.00
_cell.angle_gamma   90.00
#
_symmetry.space_group_name_H-M   'P 1'
#
loop_
_entity.id
_entity.type
_entity.pdbx_description
1 polymer ?
#
loop_
_entity_poly.entity_id
_entity_poly.type
_entity_poly.pdbx_seq_one_letter_code
_entity_poly.pdbx_strand_id
1 'polypeptide(L)'
;MMKFKKMHGNGNDFIIIENLTQTISLTKSQIIKMGDRKKGLGFDQLITINPPKKNHHDLHIKFFNTDGSEANMCLNGVRSVGAFVWESKLLPKKPMLLGTKSRDILIKPTGSKNVKAIID
;
A
#
# COMPACT_ATOMS: atom_id res chain seq x y z
N MET A 1 -17.38 -3.38 -6.69
CA MET A 1 -16.80 -2.03 -6.78
C MET A 1 -15.48 -1.99 -6.02
N MET A 2 -14.44 -1.44 -6.65
CA MET A 2 -13.12 -1.34 -6.06
C MET A 2 -13.00 -0.06 -5.21
N LYS A 3 -12.57 -0.22 -3.96
CA LYS A 3 -12.30 0.93 -3.09
C LYS A 3 -10.83 1.29 -3.17
N PHE A 4 -10.55 2.53 -3.49
CA PHE A 4 -9.17 3.00 -3.55
C PHE A 4 -9.07 4.42 -3.03
N LYS A 5 -7.86 4.81 -2.68
CA LYS A 5 -7.55 6.19 -2.28
C LYS A 5 -6.24 6.61 -2.93
N LYS A 6 -6.22 7.82 -3.51
CA LYS A 6 -4.99 8.41 -4.02
C LYS A 6 -4.34 9.20 -2.89
N MET A 7 -3.06 8.91 -2.63
CA MET A 7 -2.30 9.58 -1.57
C MET A 7 -1.00 10.13 -2.12
N HIS A 8 -0.48 11.15 -1.46
CA HIS A 8 0.78 11.78 -1.80
C HIS A 8 1.73 11.67 -0.63
N GLY A 9 2.99 11.34 -0.89
CA GLY A 9 4.02 11.27 0.13
C GLY A 9 5.37 11.65 -0.43
N ASN A 10 5.97 12.74 0.05
CA ASN A 10 7.30 13.19 -0.34
C ASN A 10 7.49 13.26 -1.87
N GLY A 11 6.50 13.82 -2.57
CA GLY A 11 6.57 13.99 -4.03
C GLY A 11 6.12 12.79 -4.84
N ASN A 12 5.71 11.70 -4.20
CA ASN A 12 5.18 10.52 -4.90
C ASN A 12 3.67 10.43 -4.77
N ASP A 13 3.03 9.95 -5.84
CA ASP A 13 1.60 9.64 -5.85
C ASP A 13 1.40 8.15 -5.71
N PHE A 14 0.50 7.76 -4.83
CA PHE A 14 0.16 6.34 -4.62
C PHE A 14 -1.33 6.14 -4.75
N ILE A 15 -1.72 5.05 -5.43
CA ILE A 15 -3.08 4.54 -5.36
C ILE A 15 -3.06 3.36 -4.40
N ILE A 16 -3.84 3.44 -3.33
CA ILE A 16 -3.92 2.38 -2.33
C ILE A 16 -5.27 1.69 -2.45
N ILE A 17 -5.24 0.38 -2.65
CA ILE A 17 -6.44 -0.45 -2.78
C ILE A 17 -6.53 -1.39 -1.60
N GLU A 18 -7.65 -1.33 -0.88
CA GLU A 18 -7.94 -2.28 0.19
C GLU A 18 -8.47 -3.57 -0.44
N ASN A 19 -7.73 -4.65 -0.29
CA ASN A 19 -8.06 -5.96 -0.87
C ASN A 19 -8.10 -7.06 0.19
N LEU A 20 -8.62 -6.75 1.37
CA LEU A 20 -8.67 -7.72 2.48
C LEU A 20 -9.60 -8.90 2.21
N THR A 21 -10.61 -8.70 1.38
CA THR A 21 -11.52 -9.78 0.98
C THR A 21 -10.96 -10.62 -0.17
N GLN A 22 -9.84 -10.21 -0.76
CA GLN A 22 -9.21 -10.86 -1.91
C GLN A 22 -10.13 -11.01 -3.13
N THR A 23 -11.11 -10.12 -3.26
CA THR A 23 -12.03 -10.12 -4.40
C THR A 23 -11.47 -9.35 -5.59
N ILE A 24 -10.38 -8.59 -5.41
CA ILE A 24 -9.78 -7.78 -6.45
C ILE A 24 -8.55 -8.50 -6.98
N SER A 25 -8.55 -8.76 -8.29
CA SER A 25 -7.39 -9.32 -8.98
C SER A 25 -7.14 -8.45 -10.21
N LEU A 26 -6.01 -7.73 -10.18
CA LEU A 26 -5.67 -6.81 -11.25
C LEU A 26 -4.68 -7.45 -12.20
N THR A 27 -4.97 -7.35 -13.50
CA THR A 27 -4.02 -7.76 -14.53
C THR A 27 -2.98 -6.66 -14.74
N LYS A 28 -1.84 -7.05 -15.31
CA LYS A 28 -0.80 -6.09 -15.68
C LYS A 28 -1.35 -4.98 -16.58
N SER A 29 -2.19 -5.35 -17.55
CA SER A 29 -2.82 -4.40 -18.46
C SER A 29 -3.71 -3.41 -17.73
N GLN A 30 -4.47 -3.86 -16.72
CA GLN A 30 -5.32 -2.98 -15.93
C GLN A 30 -4.48 -1.99 -15.12
N ILE A 31 -3.37 -2.44 -14.54
CA ILE A 31 -2.48 -1.57 -13.77
C ILE A 31 -1.89 -0.48 -14.66
N ILE A 32 -1.43 -0.86 -15.86
CA ILE A 32 -0.90 0.09 -16.82
C ILE A 32 -1.93 1.17 -17.18
N LYS A 33 -3.17 0.76 -17.44
CA LYS A 33 -4.24 1.71 -17.74
C LYS A 33 -4.54 2.64 -16.59
N MET A 34 -4.56 2.12 -15.37
CA MET A 34 -4.82 2.93 -14.19
C MET A 34 -3.72 3.97 -13.96
N GLY A 35 -2.49 3.63 -14.30
CA GLY A 35 -1.34 4.53 -14.11
C GLY A 35 -1.22 5.64 -15.16
N ASP A 36 -1.96 5.56 -16.25
CA ASP A 36 -1.93 6.55 -17.31
C ASP A 36 -2.47 7.88 -16.76
N ARG A 37 -1.63 8.94 -16.77
CA ARG A 37 -2.01 10.22 -16.19
C ARG A 37 -3.00 10.99 -17.04
N LYS A 38 -3.21 10.61 -18.30
CA LYS A 38 -4.17 11.26 -19.19
C LYS A 38 -5.51 10.56 -19.18
N LYS A 39 -5.51 9.21 -19.22
CA LYS A 39 -6.73 8.42 -19.38
C LYS A 39 -7.12 7.63 -18.14
N GLY A 40 -6.20 7.47 -17.19
CA GLY A 40 -6.45 6.73 -15.96
C GLY A 40 -6.37 7.62 -14.75
N LEU A 41 -6.13 7.01 -13.58
CA LEU A 41 -6.01 7.74 -12.31
C LEU A 41 -4.66 8.45 -12.18
N GLY A 42 -3.63 7.88 -12.80
CA GLY A 42 -2.27 8.39 -12.66
C GLY A 42 -1.68 8.07 -11.30
N PHE A 43 -0.47 7.51 -11.27
CA PHE A 43 0.24 7.24 -10.02
C PHE A 43 1.70 6.97 -10.32
N ASP A 44 2.53 7.04 -9.29
CA ASP A 44 3.91 6.54 -9.35
C ASP A 44 3.94 5.06 -9.01
N GLN A 45 3.16 4.66 -8.01
CA GLN A 45 2.99 3.25 -7.66
C GLN A 45 1.56 2.95 -7.23
N LEU A 46 1.14 1.71 -7.49
CA LEU A 46 -0.10 1.13 -7.00
C LEU A 46 0.23 0.22 -5.83
N ILE A 47 -0.54 0.31 -4.76
CA ILE A 47 -0.31 -0.48 -3.55
C ILE A 47 -1.59 -1.22 -3.21
N THR A 48 -1.49 -2.53 -2.99
CA THR A 48 -2.64 -3.30 -2.51
C THR A 48 -2.39 -3.77 -1.08
N ILE A 49 -3.43 -3.65 -0.25
CA ILE A 49 -3.43 -4.11 1.13
C ILE A 49 -4.16 -5.44 1.17
N ASN A 50 -3.45 -6.51 1.50
CA ASN A 50 -3.97 -7.86 1.46
C ASN A 50 -3.93 -8.50 2.86
N PRO A 51 -4.69 -9.58 3.09
CA PRO A 51 -4.60 -10.31 4.35
C PRO A 51 -3.17 -10.80 4.58
N PRO A 52 -2.76 -11.01 5.85
CA PRO A 52 -1.41 -11.50 6.13
C PRO A 52 -1.19 -12.89 5.53
N LYS A 53 0.01 -13.12 5.01
CA LYS A 53 0.41 -14.43 4.50
C LYS A 53 1.06 -15.30 5.57
N LYS A 54 1.57 -14.68 6.64
CA LYS A 54 2.19 -15.38 7.76
C LYS A 54 1.47 -15.00 9.05
N ASN A 55 1.45 -15.92 10.01
CA ASN A 55 0.69 -15.74 11.24
C ASN A 55 1.08 -14.53 12.06
N HIS A 56 2.36 -14.13 12.01
CA HIS A 56 2.85 -13.00 12.79
C HIS A 56 2.72 -11.65 12.07
N HIS A 57 2.26 -11.65 10.83
CA HIS A 57 2.03 -10.41 10.10
C HIS A 57 0.61 -9.90 10.34
N ASP A 58 0.46 -8.58 10.36
CA ASP A 58 -0.87 -7.96 10.43
C ASP A 58 -1.50 -7.81 9.06
N LEU A 59 -0.69 -7.48 8.05
CA LEU A 59 -1.13 -7.31 6.67
C LEU A 59 -0.01 -7.72 5.72
N HIS A 60 -0.37 -8.02 4.48
CA HIS A 60 0.60 -8.22 3.40
C HIS A 60 0.41 -7.13 2.34
N ILE A 61 1.48 -6.44 1.98
CA ILE A 61 1.43 -5.28 1.09
C ILE A 61 2.16 -5.61 -0.21
N LYS A 62 1.51 -5.33 -1.34
CA LYS A 62 2.12 -5.46 -2.66
C LYS A 62 2.25 -4.10 -3.30
N PHE A 63 3.35 -3.88 -3.98
CA PHE A 63 3.66 -2.63 -4.69
C PHE A 63 3.81 -2.93 -6.16
N PHE A 64 3.20 -2.09 -7.01
CA PHE A 64 3.28 -2.26 -8.46
C PHE A 64 3.76 -0.98 -9.12
N ASN A 65 4.64 -1.13 -10.09
CA ASN A 65 5.08 -0.03 -10.93
C ASN A 65 4.04 0.29 -12.01
N THR A 66 4.20 1.41 -12.69
CA THR A 66 3.28 1.83 -13.75
C THR A 66 3.30 0.90 -14.96
N ASP A 67 4.36 0.10 -15.11
CA ASP A 67 4.44 -0.91 -16.17
C ASP A 67 3.74 -2.22 -15.80
N GLY A 68 3.10 -2.27 -14.64
CA GLY A 68 2.38 -3.45 -14.16
C GLY A 68 3.25 -4.49 -13.45
N SER A 69 4.55 -4.27 -13.37
CA SER A 69 5.44 -5.19 -12.65
C SER A 69 5.35 -4.98 -11.15
N GLU A 70 5.53 -6.06 -10.39
CA GLU A 70 5.55 -5.96 -8.93
C GLU A 70 6.91 -5.43 -8.48
N ALA A 71 6.88 -4.35 -7.68
CA ALA A 71 8.06 -3.75 -7.10
C ALA A 71 8.35 -4.37 -5.73
N ASN A 72 9.60 -4.24 -5.27
CA ASN A 72 9.99 -4.81 -3.98
C ASN A 72 9.33 -4.06 -2.81
N MET A 73 9.62 -2.78 -2.67
CA MET A 73 9.10 -1.99 -1.56
C MET A 73 9.49 -0.53 -1.74
N CYS A 74 8.64 0.36 -1.26
CA CYS A 74 8.90 1.80 -1.26
C CYS A 74 8.56 2.36 0.12
N LEU A 75 9.54 2.98 0.79
CA LEU A 75 9.33 3.51 2.15
C LEU A 75 8.23 4.56 2.21
N ASN A 76 8.16 5.46 1.23
CA ASN A 76 7.10 6.46 1.19
C ASN A 76 5.73 5.79 1.05
N GLY A 77 5.65 4.75 0.24
CA GLY A 77 4.42 3.97 0.09
C GLY A 77 4.04 3.24 1.37
N VAL A 78 5.01 2.68 2.08
CA VAL A 78 4.77 2.01 3.36
C VAL A 78 4.18 2.98 4.38
N ARG A 79 4.74 4.20 4.46
CA ARG A 79 4.21 5.23 5.36
C ARG A 79 2.80 5.64 4.98
N SER A 80 2.52 5.74 3.68
CA SER A 80 1.17 6.05 3.19
C SER A 80 0.18 4.93 3.53
N VAL A 81 0.60 3.67 3.46
CA VAL A 81 -0.22 2.53 3.89
C VAL A 81 -0.57 2.67 5.37
N GLY A 82 0.42 2.97 6.23
CA GLY A 82 0.17 3.14 7.66
C GLY A 82 -0.85 4.23 7.93
N ALA A 83 -0.67 5.39 7.32
CA ALA A 83 -1.60 6.50 7.47
C ALA A 83 -3.01 6.10 7.01
N PHE A 84 -3.13 5.45 5.85
CA PHE A 84 -4.41 5.00 5.32
C PHE A 84 -5.10 4.01 6.27
N VAL A 85 -4.37 3.00 6.75
CA VAL A 85 -4.93 1.96 7.61
C VAL A 85 -5.47 2.54 8.91
N TRP A 86 -4.72 3.45 9.54
CA TRP A 86 -5.14 4.02 10.82
C TRP A 86 -6.23 5.08 10.64
N GLU A 87 -6.15 5.93 9.62
CA GLU A 87 -7.16 6.96 9.37
C GLU A 87 -8.50 6.35 8.96
N SER A 88 -8.47 5.28 8.17
CA SER A 88 -9.69 4.58 7.76
C SER A 88 -10.22 3.60 8.82
N LYS A 89 -9.47 3.45 9.93
CA LYS A 89 -9.83 2.53 11.03
C LYS A 89 -9.90 1.07 10.57
N LEU A 90 -9.12 0.72 9.57
CA LEU A 90 -9.03 -0.65 9.08
C LEU A 90 -8.46 -1.56 10.16
N LEU A 91 -7.46 -1.07 10.90
CA LEU A 91 -6.91 -1.68 12.09
C LEU A 91 -6.73 -0.60 13.17
N PRO A 92 -6.66 -1.01 14.46
CA PRO A 92 -6.43 -0.06 15.54
C PRO A 92 -5.11 0.69 15.37
N LYS A 93 -5.05 1.92 15.86
CA LYS A 93 -3.84 2.75 15.78
C LYS A 93 -2.80 2.28 16.77
N LYS A 94 -2.01 1.31 16.35
CA LYS A 94 -0.90 0.72 17.12
C LYS A 94 0.13 0.17 16.14
N PRO A 95 1.34 -0.20 16.59
CA PRO A 95 2.35 -0.76 15.69
C PRO A 95 1.83 -1.97 14.92
N MET A 96 2.20 -2.06 13.65
CA MET A 96 1.82 -3.17 12.77
C MET A 96 3.06 -3.75 12.10
N LEU A 97 3.08 -5.08 11.96
CA LEU A 97 4.11 -5.75 11.19
C LEU A 97 3.55 -6.09 9.81
N LEU A 98 4.14 -5.51 8.79
CA LEU A 98 3.73 -5.70 7.41
C LEU A 98 4.67 -6.68 6.71
N GLY A 99 4.10 -7.66 6.00
CA GLY A 99 4.86 -8.49 5.10
C GLY A 99 4.89 -7.86 3.71
N THR A 100 6.01 -7.98 3.02
CA THR A 100 6.15 -7.57 1.63
C THR A 100 6.87 -8.66 0.85
N LYS A 101 6.99 -8.50 -0.46
CA LYS A 101 7.70 -9.44 -1.33
C LYS A 101 9.15 -9.66 -0.87
N SER A 102 9.81 -8.62 -0.36
CA SER A 102 11.24 -8.67 -0.08
C SER A 102 11.59 -8.74 1.40
N ARG A 103 10.78 -8.14 2.29
CA ARG A 103 11.12 -8.08 3.71
C ARG A 103 9.92 -7.71 4.57
N ASP A 104 10.08 -7.87 5.87
CA ASP A 104 9.11 -7.44 6.87
C ASP A 104 9.40 -6.00 7.28
N ILE A 105 8.35 -5.25 7.55
CA ILE A 105 8.48 -3.85 7.96
C ILE A 105 7.56 -3.61 9.15
N LEU A 106 8.13 -3.13 10.24
CA LEU A 106 7.35 -2.69 11.40
C LEU A 106 7.05 -1.21 11.23
N ILE A 107 5.77 -0.84 11.28
CA ILE A 107 5.37 0.57 11.23
C ILE A 107 4.71 0.96 12.55
N LYS A 108 5.01 2.17 13.00
CA LYS A 108 4.51 2.71 14.26
C LYS A 108 3.90 4.08 14.03
N PRO A 109 2.75 4.36 14.66
CA PRO A 109 2.23 5.74 14.64
C PRO A 109 3.11 6.62 15.54
N THR A 110 3.45 7.83 15.05
CA THR A 110 4.21 8.81 15.83
C THR A 110 3.50 10.14 15.74
N GLY A 111 2.94 10.61 16.83
CA GLY A 111 2.14 11.82 16.82
C GLY A 111 0.81 11.64 16.10
N SER A 112 0.17 12.72 15.68
CA SER A 112 -1.18 12.68 15.15
C SER A 112 -1.27 12.11 13.75
N LYS A 113 -0.29 12.37 12.89
CA LYS A 113 -0.34 11.96 11.48
C LYS A 113 0.96 11.35 10.95
N ASN A 114 1.96 11.20 11.80
CA ASN A 114 3.25 10.69 11.37
C ASN A 114 3.34 9.19 11.49
N VAL A 115 4.14 8.59 10.62
CA VAL A 115 4.37 7.14 10.58
C VAL A 115 5.87 6.89 10.58
N LYS A 116 6.33 6.01 11.46
CA LYS A 116 7.71 5.57 11.50
C LYS A 116 7.81 4.15 10.95
N ALA A 117 8.72 3.92 10.01
CA ALA A 117 8.98 2.59 9.46
C ALA A 117 10.33 2.08 9.94
N ILE A 118 10.37 0.83 10.39
CA ILE A 118 11.59 0.15 10.83
C ILE A 118 11.79 -1.07 9.93
N ILE A 119 12.95 -1.13 9.30
CA ILE A 119 13.30 -2.19 8.36
C ILE A 119 14.40 -3.05 8.98
N ASP A 120 14.20 -4.35 8.94
CA ASP A 120 15.24 -5.29 9.34
C ASP A 120 16.22 -5.56 8.21
#